data_1fca3441b2a77383c13610c9aee8543e
#
_entry.id   1fca3441b2a77383c13610c9aee8543e
#
_cell.length_a   1.000
_cell.length_b   1.000
_cell.length_c   1.000
_cell.angle_alpha   90.00
_cell.angle_beta   90.00
_cell.angle_gamma   90.00
#
_symmetry.space_group_name_H-M   'P 1'
#
loop_
_entity.id
_entity.type
_entity.pdbx_description
1 polymer ?
#
loop_
_entity_poly.entity_id
_entity_poly.type
_entity_poly.pdbx_seq_one_letter_code
_entity_poly.pdbx_strand_id
1 'polypeptide(L)'
;WKNLPSSYYDVWYGNNDSYRTEQAYEDWKTSYDYWRASKANRQINWDRLYYANKNTAAQGGDAMYYIQAKHNDNLMFSLASTFNHQIDKDKKFNVGVIAATNKAMHYQTMEDLLGASQFHNINTYIISDKYTAASPEAQYDLNHPNAVVKEGDRFGYDYNLFINKGKLWTSYTENFGPLHYTVAARLGYTSMQREGKMRNGLAANNSFGKSKTAEFVDGGFKFGSNLTLGRGNVLTLGVGYEHRAPEARAAFMSPEVNNDFVQGLKNERIFSTELGYMYENSWLHLNLKGYYSRMTNVSDWQNFYNDDTNSFIYVSMIDMNKSYYGAELGAKFKLTSFLDVKLIGTISEAKITNNSKLCYMESTSATLHGTGQEGENYDYIHNKGMRDSGTPLTALSLGVSYHQKGWFIDLNCNYYDRIYLSYSPNYRFDENIKRRNDVMKALDRPIINDVTGEIIPGALDQAKGHGGFMLDGSIGRSIYLKHGSLSINLMVQNILNNRNIVTGGYEQSRSGYTQSANLRGYSFEKNPFKFYAFGTNGMLNITYKF
;
A
#
# COMPACT_ATOMS: atom_id res chain seq x y z
N TRP A 1 1.66 9.71 17.99
CA TRP A 1 2.42 10.43 16.95
C TRP A 1 3.79 10.82 17.49
N LYS A 2 4.83 10.65 16.70
CA LYS A 2 6.19 11.13 17.07
C LYS A 2 6.29 12.64 16.87
N ASN A 3 5.74 13.14 15.77
CA ASN A 3 5.63 14.54 15.43
C ASN A 3 4.17 14.90 15.19
N LEU A 4 3.79 16.13 15.51
CA LEU A 4 2.47 16.64 15.15
C LEU A 4 2.40 16.87 13.65
N PRO A 5 1.29 16.49 12.99
CA PRO A 5 1.02 16.95 11.64
C PRO A 5 0.99 18.49 11.63
N SER A 6 1.54 19.07 10.60
CA SER A 6 1.54 20.55 10.44
C SER A 6 0.12 21.15 10.48
N SER A 7 -0.88 20.39 10.03
CA SER A 7 -2.29 20.77 10.09
C SER A 7 -2.82 21.08 11.50
N TYR A 8 -2.14 20.67 12.57
CA TYR A 8 -2.54 21.04 13.93
C TYR A 8 -2.08 22.42 14.38
N TYR A 9 -1.05 22.97 13.74
CA TYR A 9 -0.50 24.27 14.10
C TYR A 9 -0.32 25.25 12.93
N ASP A 10 -0.15 24.77 11.69
CA ASP A 10 0.04 25.65 10.53
C ASP A 10 -1.27 26.33 10.06
N VAL A 11 -2.41 25.72 10.35
CA VAL A 11 -3.74 26.27 10.02
C VAL A 11 -4.02 27.59 10.74
N TRP A 12 -3.43 27.78 11.90
CA TRP A 12 -3.67 28.96 12.75
C TRP A 12 -2.69 30.10 12.51
N TYR A 13 -1.51 29.81 12.00
CA TYR A 13 -0.57 30.86 11.64
C TYR A 13 -0.94 31.40 10.27
N GLY A 14 -1.78 32.41 10.33
CA GLY A 14 -2.43 32.99 9.19
C GLY A 14 -1.52 33.33 8.04
N ASN A 15 -2.00 33.03 6.94
CA ASN A 15 -1.40 33.17 5.66
C ASN A 15 -1.80 34.45 4.95
N ASN A 16 -2.62 35.27 5.56
CA ASN A 16 -3.02 36.54 5.06
C ASN A 16 -2.34 37.63 5.91
N ASP A 17 -1.82 38.67 5.33
CA ASP A 17 -1.17 39.77 6.09
C ASP A 17 -2.07 40.32 7.18
N SER A 18 -3.40 40.28 6.99
CA SER A 18 -4.40 40.61 8.01
C SER A 18 -4.48 39.66 9.20
N TYR A 19 -3.96 38.43 9.07
CA TYR A 19 -3.92 37.43 10.15
C TYR A 19 -2.52 37.20 10.73
N ARG A 20 -1.49 37.85 10.18
CA ARG A 20 -0.12 37.87 10.72
C ARG A 20 0.02 38.89 11.83
N THR A 21 -0.92 38.93 12.72
CA THR A 21 -0.86 39.81 13.91
C THR A 21 -0.01 39.12 14.98
N GLU A 22 0.51 39.92 15.90
CA GLU A 22 1.22 39.44 17.08
C GLU A 22 0.33 38.47 17.88
N GLN A 23 -0.96 38.77 18.02
CA GLN A 23 -1.94 37.90 18.67
C GLN A 23 -2.07 36.54 17.95
N ALA A 24 -2.16 36.50 16.64
CA ALA A 24 -2.25 35.26 15.88
C ALA A 24 -0.97 34.40 16.03
N TYR A 25 0.18 35.03 16.17
CA TYR A 25 1.43 34.33 16.47
C TYR A 25 1.43 33.70 17.87
N GLU A 26 1.00 34.43 18.87
CA GLU A 26 0.90 33.93 20.25
C GLU A 26 -0.14 32.81 20.39
N ASP A 27 -1.26 32.90 19.70
CA ASP A 27 -2.28 31.85 19.66
C ASP A 27 -1.73 30.57 18.99
N TRP A 28 -1.01 30.73 17.88
CA TRP A 28 -0.32 29.62 17.22
C TRP A 28 0.72 28.99 18.14
N LYS A 29 1.56 29.80 18.77
CA LYS A 29 2.60 29.36 19.70
C LYS A 29 2.02 28.60 20.88
N THR A 30 0.96 29.13 21.47
CA THR A 30 0.23 28.50 22.57
C THR A 30 -0.29 27.13 22.17
N SER A 31 -0.93 27.00 21.02
CA SER A 31 -1.41 25.72 20.47
C SER A 31 -0.26 24.76 20.19
N TYR A 32 0.81 25.24 19.57
CA TYR A 32 1.99 24.45 19.26
C TYR A 32 2.66 23.90 20.54
N ASP A 33 2.86 24.77 21.54
CA ASP A 33 3.47 24.38 22.80
C ASP A 33 2.57 23.43 23.60
N TYR A 34 1.25 23.63 23.62
CA TYR A 34 0.29 22.70 24.22
C TYR A 34 0.40 21.29 23.63
N TRP A 35 0.36 21.17 22.30
CA TRP A 35 0.42 19.86 21.65
C TRP A 35 1.78 19.17 21.84
N ARG A 36 2.87 19.93 22.00
CA ARG A 36 4.21 19.39 22.24
C ARG A 36 4.50 19.04 23.68
N ALA A 37 3.85 19.70 24.61
CA ALA A 37 4.16 19.61 26.04
C ALA A 37 4.07 18.18 26.60
N SER A 38 3.10 17.39 26.14
CA SER A 38 2.95 16.01 26.62
C SER A 38 2.38 15.07 25.56
N LYS A 39 2.61 13.77 25.77
CA LYS A 39 1.96 12.72 24.97
C LYS A 39 0.45 12.71 25.22
N ALA A 40 0.00 13.02 26.43
CA ALA A 40 -1.42 13.05 26.80
C ALA A 40 -2.19 14.09 25.96
N ASN A 41 -1.61 15.27 25.75
CA ASN A 41 -2.25 16.30 24.91
C ASN A 41 -2.50 15.85 23.47
N ARG A 42 -1.76 14.86 22.98
CA ARG A 42 -1.89 14.30 21.63
C ARG A 42 -2.76 13.05 21.56
N GLN A 43 -3.43 12.69 22.63
CA GLN A 43 -4.39 11.60 22.65
C GLN A 43 -5.81 12.10 22.35
N ILE A 44 -6.69 11.17 21.98
CA ILE A 44 -8.11 11.47 21.82
C ILE A 44 -8.67 11.86 23.19
N ASN A 45 -9.34 12.99 23.25
CA ASN A 45 -10.07 13.42 24.44
C ASN A 45 -11.49 12.81 24.40
N TRP A 46 -11.63 11.61 24.93
CA TRP A 46 -12.88 10.86 24.95
C TRP A 46 -14.00 11.61 25.68
N ASP A 47 -13.71 12.24 26.81
CA ASP A 47 -14.71 12.98 27.59
C ASP A 47 -15.34 14.11 26.75
N ARG A 48 -14.54 14.80 25.94
CA ARG A 48 -15.02 15.84 25.05
C ARG A 48 -15.93 15.28 23.95
N LEU A 49 -15.63 14.10 23.40
CA LEU A 49 -16.47 13.44 22.38
C LEU A 49 -17.83 13.04 22.98
N TYR A 50 -17.82 12.40 24.13
CA TYR A 50 -19.05 12.06 24.86
C TYR A 50 -19.86 13.29 25.24
N TYR A 51 -19.22 14.35 25.71
CA TYR A 51 -19.90 15.60 26.05
C TYR A 51 -20.59 16.24 24.83
N ALA A 52 -19.90 16.31 23.69
CA ALA A 52 -20.47 16.83 22.46
C ALA A 52 -21.70 16.04 22.01
N ASN A 53 -21.62 14.71 22.02
CA ASN A 53 -22.72 13.84 21.64
C ASN A 53 -23.92 13.95 22.58
N LYS A 54 -23.70 14.01 23.91
CA LYS A 54 -24.79 14.18 24.90
C LYS A 54 -25.50 15.52 24.70
N ASN A 55 -24.77 16.58 24.40
CA ASN A 55 -25.38 17.89 24.13
C ASN A 55 -26.22 17.86 22.85
N THR A 56 -25.75 17.21 21.78
CA THR A 56 -26.50 17.06 20.54
C THR A 56 -27.73 16.17 20.76
N ALA A 57 -27.59 15.07 21.49
CA ALA A 57 -28.70 14.17 21.82
C ALA A 57 -29.80 14.85 22.66
N ALA A 58 -29.41 15.73 23.59
CA ALA A 58 -30.37 16.53 24.39
C ALA A 58 -31.22 17.47 23.53
N GLN A 59 -30.78 17.79 22.33
CA GLN A 59 -31.49 18.60 21.34
C GLN A 59 -32.17 17.75 20.27
N GLY A 60 -32.18 16.42 20.42
CA GLY A 60 -32.76 15.49 19.44
C GLY A 60 -31.90 15.31 18.16
N GLY A 61 -30.64 15.72 18.19
CA GLY A 61 -29.72 15.61 17.05
C GLY A 61 -28.98 14.27 17.02
N ASP A 62 -28.29 14.06 15.89
CA ASP A 62 -27.48 12.87 15.62
C ASP A 62 -26.14 12.90 16.32
N ALA A 63 -25.51 11.73 16.46
CA ALA A 63 -24.14 11.61 16.92
C ALA A 63 -23.19 12.45 16.05
N MET A 64 -22.43 13.35 16.67
CA MET A 64 -21.34 14.08 16.00
C MET A 64 -20.10 13.21 15.83
N TYR A 65 -19.89 12.30 16.76
CA TYR A 65 -18.77 11.36 16.80
C TYR A 65 -19.30 9.96 17.06
N TYR A 66 -18.71 8.99 16.39
CA TYR A 66 -19.04 7.58 16.57
C TYR A 66 -17.84 6.70 16.27
N ILE A 67 -17.88 5.47 16.73
CA ILE A 67 -16.92 4.43 16.35
C ILE A 67 -17.60 3.53 15.34
N GLN A 68 -16.91 3.29 14.23
CA GLN A 68 -17.34 2.37 13.18
C GLN A 68 -16.30 1.28 12.95
N ALA A 69 -16.74 0.11 12.53
CA ALA A 69 -15.89 -0.92 11.96
C ALA A 69 -16.11 -1.01 10.45
N LYS A 70 -15.01 -1.15 9.69
CA LYS A 70 -15.03 -1.48 8.26
C LYS A 70 -14.69 -2.94 8.11
N HIS A 71 -15.58 -3.71 7.52
CA HIS A 71 -15.46 -5.15 7.33
C HIS A 71 -15.05 -5.48 5.91
N ASN A 72 -14.09 -6.40 5.78
CA ASN A 72 -13.63 -6.97 4.52
C ASN A 72 -13.57 -8.49 4.67
N ASP A 73 -14.74 -9.11 4.75
CA ASP A 73 -14.87 -10.54 4.99
C ASP A 73 -14.79 -11.32 3.68
N ASN A 74 -14.16 -12.48 3.71
CA ASN A 74 -14.01 -13.31 2.52
C ASN A 74 -14.51 -14.72 2.77
N LEU A 75 -15.38 -15.20 1.87
CA LEU A 75 -15.76 -16.59 1.76
C LEU A 75 -15.20 -17.14 0.46
N MET A 76 -14.15 -17.95 0.56
CA MET A 76 -13.48 -18.52 -0.61
C MET A 76 -13.61 -20.04 -0.62
N PHE A 77 -14.01 -20.57 -1.76
CA PHE A 77 -13.94 -21.98 -2.06
C PHE A 77 -12.96 -22.20 -3.21
N SER A 78 -12.07 -23.17 -3.07
CA SER A 78 -11.12 -23.52 -4.11
C SER A 78 -10.98 -25.04 -4.25
N LEU A 79 -10.91 -25.50 -5.49
CA LEU A 79 -10.63 -26.86 -5.88
C LEU A 79 -9.37 -26.88 -6.73
N ALA A 80 -8.41 -27.70 -6.37
CA ALA A 80 -7.19 -27.92 -7.14
C ALA A 80 -6.94 -29.41 -7.35
N SER A 81 -6.57 -29.77 -8.56
CA SER A 81 -6.15 -31.13 -8.90
C SER A 81 -4.88 -31.08 -9.72
N THR A 82 -3.94 -31.96 -9.40
CA THR A 82 -2.66 -32.03 -10.11
C THR A 82 -2.36 -33.50 -10.45
N PHE A 83 -2.10 -33.74 -11.71
CA PHE A 83 -1.58 -34.99 -12.22
C PHE A 83 -0.08 -34.87 -12.43
N ASN A 84 0.69 -35.76 -11.85
CA ASN A 84 2.15 -35.84 -11.97
C ASN A 84 2.51 -37.15 -12.65
N HIS A 85 3.31 -37.07 -13.70
CA HIS A 85 3.77 -38.23 -14.45
C HIS A 85 5.30 -38.23 -14.57
N GLN A 86 5.96 -39.21 -13.96
CA GLN A 86 7.38 -39.45 -14.15
C GLN A 86 7.55 -40.29 -15.40
N ILE A 87 8.05 -39.69 -16.48
CA ILE A 87 8.26 -40.35 -17.79
C ILE A 87 9.43 -41.31 -17.67
N ASP A 88 10.55 -40.83 -17.14
CA ASP A 88 11.73 -41.60 -16.77
C ASP A 88 12.48 -40.92 -15.59
N LYS A 89 13.66 -41.43 -15.21
CA LYS A 89 14.43 -40.87 -14.09
C LYS A 89 14.78 -39.37 -14.25
N ASP A 90 14.83 -38.87 -15.48
CA ASP A 90 15.29 -37.52 -15.81
C ASP A 90 14.15 -36.58 -16.28
N LYS A 91 12.97 -37.16 -16.60
CA LYS A 91 11.86 -36.41 -17.22
C LYS A 91 10.59 -36.51 -16.41
N LYS A 92 10.00 -35.35 -16.11
CA LYS A 92 8.74 -35.24 -15.39
C LYS A 92 7.77 -34.29 -16.09
N PHE A 93 6.53 -34.73 -16.20
CA PHE A 93 5.43 -33.93 -16.73
C PHE A 93 4.36 -33.74 -15.65
N ASN A 94 3.86 -32.51 -15.53
CA ASN A 94 2.76 -32.20 -14.63
C ASN A 94 1.69 -31.41 -15.38
N VAL A 95 0.43 -31.66 -15.03
CA VAL A 95 -0.71 -30.87 -15.48
C VAL A 95 -1.65 -30.66 -14.30
N GLY A 96 -2.23 -29.49 -14.18
CA GLY A 96 -3.14 -29.21 -13.09
C GLY A 96 -4.22 -28.23 -13.46
N VAL A 97 -5.34 -28.32 -12.75
CA VAL A 97 -6.47 -27.43 -12.84
C VAL A 97 -6.73 -26.80 -11.49
N ILE A 98 -7.13 -25.53 -11.48
CA ILE A 98 -7.54 -24.81 -10.27
C ILE A 98 -8.85 -24.08 -10.63
N ALA A 99 -9.86 -24.25 -9.79
CA ALA A 99 -11.09 -23.48 -9.83
C ALA A 99 -11.29 -22.83 -8.46
N ALA A 100 -11.59 -21.54 -8.44
CA ALA A 100 -11.82 -20.83 -7.20
C ALA A 100 -12.95 -19.82 -7.37
N THR A 101 -13.80 -19.70 -6.37
CA THR A 101 -14.80 -18.66 -6.23
C THR A 101 -14.59 -17.94 -4.89
N ASN A 102 -14.67 -16.62 -4.92
CA ASN A 102 -14.57 -15.79 -3.74
C ASN A 102 -15.75 -14.81 -3.71
N LYS A 103 -16.44 -14.77 -2.57
CA LYS A 103 -17.38 -13.73 -2.20
C LYS A 103 -16.72 -12.85 -1.15
N ALA A 104 -16.27 -11.66 -1.54
CA ALA A 104 -15.74 -10.65 -0.63
C ALA A 104 -16.90 -9.72 -0.22
N MET A 105 -17.14 -9.62 1.08
CA MET A 105 -18.22 -8.82 1.67
C MET A 105 -17.61 -7.57 2.28
N HIS A 106 -18.03 -6.42 1.77
CA HIS A 106 -17.55 -5.11 2.20
C HIS A 106 -18.72 -4.31 2.79
N TYR A 107 -18.64 -4.00 4.05
CA TYR A 107 -19.67 -3.24 4.75
C TYR A 107 -19.09 -2.53 5.96
N GLN A 108 -19.81 -1.57 6.51
CA GLN A 108 -19.43 -0.97 7.78
C GLN A 108 -20.56 -1.08 8.80
N THR A 109 -20.17 -1.17 10.07
CA THR A 109 -21.08 -1.28 11.21
C THR A 109 -20.86 -0.13 12.19
N MET A 110 -21.91 0.29 12.83
CA MET A 110 -21.87 1.21 13.95
C MET A 110 -21.43 0.45 15.20
N GLU A 111 -20.29 0.77 15.77
CA GLU A 111 -19.77 0.08 16.95
C GLU A 111 -20.14 0.78 18.26
N ASP A 112 -20.11 2.11 18.28
CA ASP A 112 -20.41 2.89 19.48
C ASP A 112 -20.84 4.31 19.08
N LEU A 113 -21.96 4.76 19.57
CA LEU A 113 -22.50 6.10 19.37
C LEU A 113 -21.91 7.13 20.36
N LEU A 114 -20.97 6.74 21.21
CA LEU A 114 -20.26 7.61 22.17
C LEU A 114 -21.23 8.46 23.01
N GLY A 115 -22.33 7.85 23.46
CA GLY A 115 -23.33 8.49 24.32
C GLY A 115 -24.39 9.31 23.60
N ALA A 116 -24.44 9.29 22.28
CA ALA A 116 -25.57 9.77 21.49
C ALA A 116 -26.71 8.73 21.46
N SER A 117 -27.90 9.18 21.13
CA SER A 117 -29.10 8.32 21.06
C SER A 117 -29.38 7.76 19.67
N GLN A 118 -28.84 8.40 18.64
CA GLN A 118 -29.13 8.06 17.24
C GLN A 118 -28.10 8.60 16.29
N PHE A 119 -28.09 8.03 15.07
CA PHE A 119 -27.41 8.52 13.88
C PHE A 119 -28.27 8.16 12.67
N HIS A 120 -28.43 9.06 11.69
CA HIS A 120 -29.13 8.76 10.45
C HIS A 120 -28.19 8.30 9.36
N ASN A 121 -28.61 7.33 8.57
CA ASN A 121 -27.80 6.78 7.46
C ASN A 121 -27.76 7.72 6.26
N ILE A 122 -27.14 8.88 6.43
CA ILE A 122 -27.01 9.93 5.44
C ILE A 122 -25.56 10.32 5.17
N ASN A 123 -25.29 10.74 3.96
CA ASN A 123 -23.99 11.30 3.56
C ASN A 123 -23.90 12.77 3.96
N THR A 124 -23.36 13.04 5.13
CA THR A 124 -23.23 14.40 5.66
C THR A 124 -22.24 15.28 4.87
N TYR A 125 -21.36 14.68 4.06
CA TYR A 125 -20.36 15.41 3.28
C TYR A 125 -20.96 16.19 2.11
N ILE A 126 -22.14 15.80 1.61
CA ILE A 126 -22.80 16.50 0.50
C ILE A 126 -23.79 17.57 0.95
N ILE A 127 -24.08 17.64 2.26
CA ILE A 127 -24.99 18.64 2.82
C ILE A 127 -24.38 20.03 2.59
N SER A 128 -25.11 20.86 1.86
CA SER A 128 -24.69 22.19 1.42
C SER A 128 -25.93 23.03 1.11
N ASP A 129 -25.77 24.18 0.51
CA ASP A 129 -26.88 24.96 -0.01
C ASP A 129 -27.70 24.22 -1.08
N LYS A 130 -27.09 23.24 -1.76
CA LYS A 130 -27.73 22.47 -2.81
C LYS A 130 -28.50 21.24 -2.29
N TYR A 131 -27.97 20.56 -1.28
CA TYR A 131 -28.53 19.32 -0.75
C TYR A 131 -28.73 19.40 0.76
N THR A 132 -29.88 18.96 1.22
CA THR A 132 -30.21 18.82 2.65
C THR A 132 -30.12 17.38 3.10
N ALA A 133 -30.22 17.12 4.40
CA ALA A 133 -30.29 15.77 4.93
C ALA A 133 -31.47 14.94 4.39
N ALA A 134 -32.56 15.61 3.98
CA ALA A 134 -33.74 14.97 3.39
C ALA A 134 -33.62 14.74 1.86
N SER A 135 -32.61 15.29 1.23
CA SER A 135 -32.40 15.13 -0.23
C SER A 135 -32.14 13.66 -0.56
N PRO A 136 -32.70 13.12 -1.66
CA PRO A 136 -32.45 11.75 -2.11
C PRO A 136 -30.95 11.46 -2.27
N GLU A 137 -30.18 12.42 -2.78
CA GLU A 137 -28.74 12.30 -3.01
C GLU A 137 -27.96 12.10 -1.71
N ALA A 138 -28.47 12.62 -0.58
CA ALA A 138 -27.85 12.45 0.71
C ALA A 138 -28.06 11.07 1.34
N GLN A 139 -28.98 10.27 0.81
CA GLN A 139 -29.28 8.95 1.36
C GLN A 139 -28.24 7.91 0.95
N TYR A 140 -27.66 7.19 1.89
CA TYR A 140 -26.85 6.01 1.59
C TYR A 140 -27.69 4.84 1.11
N ASP A 141 -28.98 4.78 1.50
CA ASP A 141 -29.91 3.76 1.03
C ASP A 141 -31.31 4.33 0.78
N LEU A 142 -31.65 4.56 -0.47
CA LEU A 142 -32.99 4.99 -0.89
C LEU A 142 -34.09 3.95 -0.67
N ASN A 143 -33.74 2.68 -0.43
CA ASN A 143 -34.74 1.67 -0.06
C ASN A 143 -35.18 1.86 1.40
N HIS A 144 -34.36 2.51 2.23
CA HIS A 144 -34.63 2.83 3.63
C HIS A 144 -34.18 4.28 3.92
N PRO A 145 -34.87 5.29 3.36
CA PRO A 145 -34.47 6.68 3.53
C PRO A 145 -34.57 7.13 5.01
N ASN A 146 -33.63 7.94 5.42
CA ASN A 146 -33.51 8.45 6.79
C ASN A 146 -33.53 7.34 7.88
N ALA A 147 -32.98 6.16 7.56
CA ALA A 147 -32.91 5.07 8.52
C ALA A 147 -32.08 5.48 9.73
N VAL A 148 -32.64 5.25 10.92
CA VAL A 148 -31.91 5.45 12.17
C VAL A 148 -30.99 4.27 12.41
N VAL A 149 -29.71 4.56 12.58
CA VAL A 149 -28.63 3.59 12.80
C VAL A 149 -28.38 3.45 14.30
N LYS A 150 -28.34 2.23 14.76
CA LYS A 150 -28.00 1.84 16.14
C LYS A 150 -26.69 1.05 16.14
N GLU A 151 -26.14 0.82 17.31
CA GLU A 151 -24.97 -0.03 17.50
C GLU A 151 -25.24 -1.44 16.96
N GLY A 152 -24.31 -1.95 16.15
CA GLY A 152 -24.39 -3.20 15.41
C GLY A 152 -25.05 -3.10 14.02
N ASP A 153 -25.73 -2.02 13.68
CA ASP A 153 -26.38 -1.85 12.38
C ASP A 153 -25.36 -1.55 11.28
N ARG A 154 -25.67 -2.03 10.06
CA ARG A 154 -24.93 -1.65 8.85
C ARG A 154 -25.37 -0.30 8.35
N PHE A 155 -24.41 0.53 7.94
CA PHE A 155 -24.67 1.86 7.41
C PHE A 155 -23.59 2.30 6.40
N GLY A 156 -23.82 3.41 5.71
CA GLY A 156 -22.89 3.97 4.74
C GLY A 156 -22.81 3.16 3.45
N TYR A 157 -22.21 1.99 3.50
CA TYR A 157 -22.17 1.06 2.35
C TYR A 157 -22.27 -0.41 2.77
N ASP A 158 -22.85 -1.22 1.90
CA ASP A 158 -22.88 -2.69 1.97
C ASP A 158 -22.88 -3.26 0.56
N TYR A 159 -21.85 -4.00 0.20
CA TYR A 159 -21.74 -4.65 -1.10
C TYR A 159 -20.89 -5.93 -1.07
N ASN A 160 -21.14 -6.81 -2.02
CA ASN A 160 -20.32 -7.98 -2.26
C ASN A 160 -19.54 -7.84 -3.57
N LEU A 161 -18.33 -8.40 -3.62
CA LEU A 161 -17.60 -8.66 -4.84
C LEU A 161 -17.51 -10.16 -5.05
N PHE A 162 -17.96 -10.63 -6.21
CA PHE A 162 -17.81 -12.01 -6.64
C PHE A 162 -16.64 -12.11 -7.62
N ILE A 163 -15.69 -12.97 -7.32
CA ILE A 163 -14.49 -13.17 -8.12
C ILE A 163 -14.35 -14.66 -8.38
N ASN A 164 -14.51 -15.07 -9.63
CA ASN A 164 -14.37 -16.45 -10.04
C ASN A 164 -13.10 -16.61 -10.87
N LYS A 165 -12.35 -17.66 -10.64
CA LYS A 165 -11.10 -17.95 -11.33
C LYS A 165 -11.04 -19.42 -11.72
N GLY A 166 -10.72 -19.66 -13.00
CA GLY A 166 -10.36 -20.98 -13.51
C GLY A 166 -8.97 -20.93 -14.10
N LYS A 167 -8.13 -21.94 -13.83
CA LYS A 167 -6.76 -22.05 -14.36
C LYS A 167 -6.47 -23.47 -14.79
N LEU A 168 -5.86 -23.60 -15.96
CA LEU A 168 -5.20 -24.81 -16.44
C LEU A 168 -3.71 -24.51 -16.56
N TRP A 169 -2.86 -25.39 -16.05
CA TRP A 169 -1.42 -25.22 -16.17
C TRP A 169 -0.73 -26.55 -16.46
N THR A 170 0.42 -26.46 -17.08
CA THR A 170 1.28 -27.61 -17.37
C THR A 170 2.73 -27.23 -17.16
N SER A 171 3.55 -28.21 -16.80
CA SER A 171 5.00 -28.08 -16.74
C SER A 171 5.72 -29.35 -17.16
N TYR A 172 6.85 -29.17 -17.82
CA TYR A 172 7.77 -30.22 -18.18
C TYR A 172 9.14 -29.89 -17.60
N THR A 173 9.74 -30.87 -16.93
CA THR A 173 11.07 -30.75 -16.31
C THR A 173 11.96 -31.87 -16.84
N GLU A 174 13.18 -31.53 -17.19
CA GLU A 174 14.17 -32.51 -17.65
C GLU A 174 15.57 -32.23 -17.10
N ASN A 175 16.28 -33.30 -16.75
CA ASN A 175 17.71 -33.30 -16.47
C ASN A 175 18.45 -33.80 -17.72
N PHE A 176 19.13 -32.89 -18.41
CA PHE A 176 19.91 -33.19 -19.60
C PHE A 176 21.41 -32.97 -19.32
N GLY A 177 22.05 -34.01 -18.83
CA GLY A 177 23.44 -33.93 -18.39
C GLY A 177 23.64 -32.88 -17.27
N PRO A 178 24.46 -31.85 -17.48
CA PRO A 178 24.67 -30.80 -16.49
C PRO A 178 23.53 -29.74 -16.45
N LEU A 179 22.61 -29.81 -17.39
CA LEU A 179 21.50 -28.87 -17.52
C LEU A 179 20.22 -29.46 -16.92
N HIS A 180 19.67 -28.78 -15.92
CA HIS A 180 18.33 -29.02 -15.43
C HIS A 180 17.43 -27.87 -15.88
N TYR A 181 16.31 -28.15 -16.55
CA TYR A 181 15.39 -27.08 -16.96
C TYR A 181 13.92 -27.47 -16.75
N THR A 182 13.11 -26.44 -16.63
CA THR A 182 11.64 -26.53 -16.55
C THR A 182 11.01 -25.52 -17.50
N VAL A 183 10.06 -26.00 -18.29
CA VAL A 183 9.15 -25.17 -19.09
C VAL A 183 7.75 -25.29 -18.52
N ALA A 184 7.05 -24.18 -18.35
CA ALA A 184 5.68 -24.19 -17.85
C ALA A 184 4.81 -23.22 -18.64
N ALA A 185 3.54 -23.58 -18.82
CA ALA A 185 2.52 -22.74 -19.45
C ALA A 185 1.24 -22.78 -18.62
N ARG A 186 0.47 -21.69 -18.70
CA ARG A 186 -0.86 -21.61 -18.09
C ARG A 186 -1.84 -20.86 -18.97
N LEU A 187 -3.12 -21.22 -18.87
CA LEU A 187 -4.27 -20.46 -19.33
C LEU A 187 -5.20 -20.24 -18.15
N GLY A 188 -5.85 -19.09 -18.11
CA GLY A 188 -6.74 -18.73 -17.04
C GLY A 188 -7.95 -17.94 -17.53
N TYR A 189 -8.98 -17.96 -16.71
CA TYR A 189 -10.17 -17.14 -16.86
C TYR A 189 -10.50 -16.52 -15.50
N THR A 190 -10.80 -15.24 -15.50
CA THR A 190 -11.21 -14.51 -14.30
C THR A 190 -12.46 -13.70 -14.61
N SER A 191 -13.49 -13.81 -13.78
CA SER A 191 -14.65 -12.94 -13.84
C SER A 191 -14.86 -12.19 -12.53
N MET A 192 -15.36 -10.96 -12.62
CA MET A 192 -15.59 -10.08 -11.49
C MET A 192 -16.95 -9.42 -11.60
N GLN A 193 -17.73 -9.40 -10.52
CA GLN A 193 -19.05 -8.78 -10.45
C GLN A 193 -19.25 -8.17 -9.07
N ARG A 194 -19.86 -6.97 -9.02
CA ARG A 194 -20.30 -6.34 -7.77
C ARG A 194 -21.80 -6.58 -7.56
N GLU A 195 -22.21 -6.70 -6.30
CA GLU A 195 -23.62 -6.70 -5.90
C GLU A 195 -23.80 -5.71 -4.74
N GLY A 196 -24.42 -4.56 -5.03
CA GLY A 196 -24.78 -3.57 -4.02
C GLY A 196 -26.01 -3.99 -3.23
N LYS A 197 -25.96 -3.84 -1.91
CA LYS A 197 -27.05 -4.13 -0.99
C LYS A 197 -27.81 -2.87 -0.57
N MET A 198 -27.22 -1.70 -0.75
CA MET A 198 -27.83 -0.39 -0.52
C MET A 198 -28.00 0.35 -1.85
N ARG A 199 -29.08 1.11 -1.95
CA ARG A 199 -29.39 1.95 -3.11
C ARG A 199 -28.90 3.37 -2.85
N ASN A 200 -27.67 3.68 -3.20
CA ASN A 200 -27.04 4.96 -2.94
C ASN A 200 -27.70 6.10 -3.72
N GLY A 201 -28.05 7.19 -3.06
CA GLY A 201 -28.74 8.33 -3.65
C GLY A 201 -28.00 9.04 -4.76
N LEU A 202 -26.67 9.08 -4.68
CA LEU A 202 -25.83 9.64 -5.75
C LEU A 202 -25.80 8.77 -7.01
N ALA A 203 -26.11 7.48 -6.88
CA ALA A 203 -26.13 6.51 -7.95
C ALA A 203 -27.42 5.65 -7.93
N ALA A 204 -28.57 6.29 -7.80
CA ALA A 204 -29.85 5.66 -7.53
C ALA A 204 -30.24 4.51 -8.50
N ASN A 205 -29.81 4.61 -9.77
CA ASN A 205 -30.09 3.62 -10.80
C ASN A 205 -28.92 2.67 -11.08
N ASN A 206 -27.77 2.83 -10.39
CA ASN A 206 -26.54 2.10 -10.66
C ASN A 206 -25.77 1.71 -9.39
N SER A 207 -26.44 1.44 -8.28
CA SER A 207 -25.78 1.08 -7.02
C SER A 207 -26.36 -0.18 -6.37
N PHE A 208 -27.63 -0.45 -6.52
CA PHE A 208 -28.34 -1.60 -5.95
C PHE A 208 -28.36 -2.78 -6.91
N GLY A 209 -28.21 -4.01 -6.38
CA GLY A 209 -28.19 -5.23 -7.16
C GLY A 209 -26.86 -5.46 -7.88
N LYS A 210 -26.88 -6.36 -8.88
CA LYS A 210 -25.67 -6.82 -9.57
C LYS A 210 -25.24 -5.88 -10.68
N SER A 211 -23.92 -5.63 -10.75
CA SER A 211 -23.27 -4.97 -11.89
C SER A 211 -23.25 -5.87 -13.13
N LYS A 212 -22.81 -5.33 -14.25
CA LYS A 212 -22.28 -6.17 -15.35
C LYS A 212 -21.13 -7.03 -14.82
N THR A 213 -20.75 -8.05 -15.58
CA THR A 213 -19.58 -8.88 -15.26
C THR A 213 -18.39 -8.42 -16.11
N ALA A 214 -17.24 -8.19 -15.49
CA ALA A 214 -15.98 -8.03 -16.20
C ALA A 214 -15.29 -9.39 -16.33
N GLU A 215 -14.86 -9.73 -17.54
CA GLU A 215 -14.31 -11.03 -17.88
C GLU A 215 -12.91 -10.87 -18.51
N PHE A 216 -11.98 -11.73 -18.08
CA PHE A 216 -10.59 -11.69 -18.52
C PHE A 216 -10.12 -13.11 -18.81
N VAL A 217 -9.60 -13.30 -20.02
CA VAL A 217 -8.81 -14.50 -20.35
C VAL A 217 -7.35 -14.16 -20.14
N ASP A 218 -6.66 -14.97 -19.37
CA ASP A 218 -5.27 -14.73 -18.98
C ASP A 218 -4.39 -15.95 -19.26
N GLY A 219 -3.07 -15.76 -19.25
CA GLY A 219 -2.16 -16.85 -19.54
C GLY A 219 -0.70 -16.43 -19.39
N GLY A 220 0.18 -17.39 -19.60
CA GLY A 220 1.59 -17.10 -19.53
C GLY A 220 2.45 -18.33 -19.69
N PHE A 221 3.73 -18.06 -19.83
CA PHE A 221 4.71 -19.12 -19.93
C PHE A 221 5.94 -18.78 -19.05
N LYS A 222 6.64 -19.80 -18.59
CA LYS A 222 7.87 -19.69 -17.79
C LYS A 222 8.89 -20.72 -18.24
N PHE A 223 10.14 -20.29 -18.28
CA PHE A 223 11.30 -21.13 -18.45
C PHE A 223 12.26 -20.89 -17.28
N GLY A 224 12.76 -21.96 -16.70
CA GLY A 224 13.79 -21.88 -15.67
C GLY A 224 14.86 -22.95 -15.94
N SER A 225 16.13 -22.63 -15.74
CA SER A 225 17.21 -23.58 -15.92
C SER A 225 18.34 -23.38 -14.93
N ASN A 226 19.00 -24.49 -14.58
CA ASN A 226 20.22 -24.53 -13.80
C ASN A 226 21.26 -25.30 -14.59
N LEU A 227 22.40 -24.70 -14.89
CA LEU A 227 23.53 -25.31 -15.56
C LEU A 227 24.66 -25.54 -14.55
N THR A 228 24.94 -26.79 -14.24
CA THR A 228 26.03 -27.21 -13.35
C THR A 228 27.34 -27.23 -14.12
N LEU A 229 28.23 -26.30 -13.81
CA LEU A 229 29.57 -26.17 -14.48
C LEU A 229 30.64 -27.04 -13.80
N GLY A 230 30.29 -27.74 -12.72
CA GLY A 230 31.22 -28.51 -11.91
C GLY A 230 31.94 -27.70 -10.83
N ARG A 231 32.61 -28.40 -9.91
CA ARG A 231 33.35 -27.80 -8.79
C ARG A 231 32.54 -26.81 -7.95
N GLY A 232 31.24 -27.07 -7.76
CA GLY A 232 30.34 -26.24 -6.99
C GLY A 232 29.80 -25.00 -7.70
N ASN A 233 30.04 -24.86 -9.02
CA ASN A 233 29.55 -23.72 -9.81
C ASN A 233 28.24 -24.07 -10.51
N VAL A 234 27.23 -23.20 -10.38
CA VAL A 234 25.94 -23.32 -11.05
C VAL A 234 25.51 -21.95 -11.60
N LEU A 235 25.13 -21.94 -12.88
CA LEU A 235 24.44 -20.80 -13.49
C LEU A 235 22.95 -21.06 -13.50
N THR A 236 22.16 -20.04 -13.17
CA THR A 236 20.69 -20.09 -13.19
C THR A 236 20.13 -19.04 -14.14
N LEU A 237 19.13 -19.42 -14.93
CA LEU A 237 18.40 -18.50 -15.81
C LEU A 237 16.91 -18.71 -15.63
N GLY A 238 16.18 -17.64 -15.40
CA GLY A 238 14.73 -17.59 -15.38
C GLY A 238 14.22 -16.60 -16.40
N VAL A 239 13.19 -16.98 -17.17
CA VAL A 239 12.45 -16.10 -18.07
C VAL A 239 10.97 -16.38 -17.94
N GLY A 240 10.14 -15.35 -17.85
CA GLY A 240 8.70 -15.48 -17.77
C GLY A 240 7.99 -14.38 -18.53
N TYR A 241 6.89 -14.75 -19.16
CA TYR A 241 5.92 -13.80 -19.69
C TYR A 241 4.53 -14.23 -19.25
N GLU A 242 3.79 -13.27 -18.73
CA GLU A 242 2.46 -13.50 -18.18
C GLU A 242 1.56 -12.31 -18.48
N HIS A 243 0.34 -12.56 -18.87
CA HIS A 243 -0.73 -11.59 -18.74
C HIS A 243 -1.78 -12.12 -17.77
N ARG A 244 -2.30 -11.22 -16.95
CA ARG A 244 -3.25 -11.56 -15.89
C ARG A 244 -4.35 -10.51 -15.78
N ALA A 245 -5.50 -10.92 -15.26
CA ALA A 245 -6.55 -9.98 -14.89
C ALA A 245 -6.03 -8.95 -13.88
N PRO A 246 -6.51 -7.70 -13.93
CA PRO A 246 -6.24 -6.71 -12.90
C PRO A 246 -6.80 -7.18 -11.56
N GLU A 247 -6.33 -6.56 -10.48
CA GLU A 247 -6.89 -6.83 -9.15
C GLU A 247 -8.34 -6.32 -9.05
N ALA A 248 -9.20 -7.06 -8.35
CA ALA A 248 -10.60 -6.70 -8.20
C ALA A 248 -10.79 -5.31 -7.57
N ARG A 249 -9.88 -4.91 -6.66
CA ARG A 249 -9.87 -3.58 -6.06
C ARG A 249 -9.70 -2.47 -7.11
N ALA A 250 -8.88 -2.70 -8.13
CA ALA A 250 -8.61 -1.75 -9.20
C ALA A 250 -9.60 -1.83 -10.36
N ALA A 251 -10.52 -2.79 -10.34
CA ALA A 251 -11.49 -3.00 -11.41
C ALA A 251 -12.73 -2.10 -11.31
N PHE A 252 -13.10 -1.69 -10.10
CA PHE A 252 -14.28 -0.86 -9.84
C PHE A 252 -13.85 0.57 -9.51
N MET A 253 -14.57 1.54 -10.08
CA MET A 253 -14.27 2.95 -9.90
C MET A 253 -14.50 3.39 -8.46
N SER A 254 -15.71 3.14 -7.95
CA SER A 254 -16.12 3.50 -6.60
C SER A 254 -17.08 2.45 -6.05
N PRO A 255 -16.58 1.30 -5.60
CA PRO A 255 -17.43 0.18 -5.19
C PRO A 255 -18.28 0.47 -3.94
N GLU A 256 -17.95 1.49 -3.16
CA GLU A 256 -18.77 1.96 -2.04
C GLU A 256 -20.03 2.71 -2.52
N VAL A 257 -20.02 3.30 -3.72
CA VAL A 257 -21.08 4.17 -4.24
C VAL A 257 -21.87 3.54 -5.38
N ASN A 258 -21.18 2.94 -6.38
CA ASN A 258 -21.82 2.50 -7.61
C ASN A 258 -21.26 1.18 -8.18
N ASN A 259 -21.88 0.74 -9.28
CA ASN A 259 -21.55 -0.50 -10.00
C ASN A 259 -20.56 -0.31 -11.16
N ASP A 260 -20.00 0.89 -11.33
CA ASP A 260 -19.18 1.20 -12.50
C ASP A 260 -17.81 0.55 -12.44
N PHE A 261 -17.43 -0.06 -13.56
CA PHE A 261 -16.06 -0.49 -13.79
C PHE A 261 -15.21 0.69 -14.25
N VAL A 262 -13.92 0.60 -13.95
CA VAL A 262 -12.91 1.50 -14.51
C VAL A 262 -12.91 1.35 -16.03
N GLN A 263 -13.01 2.46 -16.73
CA GLN A 263 -12.98 2.50 -18.19
C GLN A 263 -11.57 2.14 -18.71
N GLY A 264 -11.51 1.40 -19.82
CA GLY A 264 -10.23 1.03 -20.42
C GLY A 264 -9.41 -0.02 -19.63
N LEU A 265 -10.03 -0.72 -18.67
CA LEU A 265 -9.40 -1.78 -17.91
C LEU A 265 -8.94 -2.93 -18.82
N LYS A 266 -7.68 -3.36 -18.68
CA LYS A 266 -7.04 -4.40 -19.50
C LYS A 266 -6.27 -5.36 -18.63
N ASN A 267 -5.95 -6.53 -19.19
CA ASN A 267 -4.98 -7.43 -18.58
C ASN A 267 -3.62 -6.73 -18.40
N GLU A 268 -3.05 -6.90 -17.23
CA GLU A 268 -1.66 -6.56 -16.97
C GLU A 268 -0.74 -7.52 -17.73
N ARG A 269 0.37 -7.02 -18.24
CA ARG A 269 1.40 -7.83 -18.90
C ARG A 269 2.69 -7.74 -18.12
N ILE A 270 3.29 -8.87 -17.85
CA ILE A 270 4.50 -8.98 -17.03
C ILE A 270 5.53 -9.77 -17.81
N PHE A 271 6.66 -9.14 -18.09
CA PHE A 271 7.88 -9.81 -18.53
C PHE A 271 8.87 -9.81 -17.38
N SER A 272 9.49 -10.94 -17.10
CA SER A 272 10.51 -11.08 -16.06
C SER A 272 11.65 -11.95 -16.54
N THR A 273 12.87 -11.58 -16.17
CA THR A 273 14.05 -12.39 -16.39
C THR A 273 15.01 -12.25 -15.22
N GLU A 274 15.71 -13.34 -14.90
CA GLU A 274 16.77 -13.36 -13.91
C GLU A 274 17.95 -14.19 -14.38
N LEU A 275 19.14 -13.77 -14.02
CA LEU A 275 20.39 -14.51 -14.20
C LEU A 275 21.08 -14.61 -12.85
N GLY A 276 21.43 -15.82 -12.47
CA GLY A 276 22.11 -16.09 -11.21
C GLY A 276 23.37 -16.90 -11.37
N TYR A 277 24.27 -16.71 -10.44
CA TYR A 277 25.47 -17.52 -10.26
C TYR A 277 25.57 -17.99 -8.82
N MET A 278 25.70 -19.28 -8.64
CA MET A 278 25.90 -19.90 -7.34
C MET A 278 27.27 -20.59 -7.32
N TYR A 279 27.96 -20.42 -6.22
CA TYR A 279 29.21 -21.13 -5.95
C TYR A 279 29.18 -21.72 -4.55
N GLU A 280 29.50 -22.99 -4.44
CA GLU A 280 29.53 -23.69 -3.17
C GLU A 280 30.79 -24.54 -3.03
N ASN A 281 31.51 -24.36 -1.94
CA ASN A 281 32.59 -25.21 -1.49
C ASN A 281 32.58 -25.35 0.05
N SER A 282 33.62 -25.92 0.63
CA SER A 282 33.68 -26.19 2.09
C SER A 282 33.66 -24.94 2.97
N TRP A 283 34.10 -23.77 2.45
CA TRP A 283 34.23 -22.54 3.23
C TRP A 283 33.39 -21.36 2.72
N LEU A 284 32.90 -21.43 1.47
CA LEU A 284 32.12 -20.34 0.85
C LEU A 284 30.84 -20.88 0.20
N HIS A 285 29.70 -20.28 0.57
CA HIS A 285 28.47 -20.33 -0.21
C HIS A 285 28.23 -18.94 -0.76
N LEU A 286 28.19 -18.80 -2.07
CA LEU A 286 27.93 -17.55 -2.79
C LEU A 286 26.68 -17.70 -3.65
N ASN A 287 25.80 -16.71 -3.60
CA ASN A 287 24.67 -16.56 -4.50
C ASN A 287 24.64 -15.11 -4.99
N LEU A 288 24.82 -14.91 -6.27
CA LEU A 288 24.72 -13.61 -6.94
C LEU A 288 23.61 -13.70 -7.97
N LYS A 289 22.68 -12.73 -7.95
CA LYS A 289 21.55 -12.70 -8.87
C LYS A 289 21.33 -11.28 -9.40
N GLY A 290 21.09 -11.17 -10.69
CA GLY A 290 20.57 -9.96 -11.33
C GLY A 290 19.20 -10.24 -11.92
N TYR A 291 18.27 -9.29 -11.84
CA TYR A 291 16.93 -9.46 -12.37
C TYR A 291 16.41 -8.19 -13.05
N TYR A 292 15.49 -8.40 -13.97
CA TYR A 292 14.71 -7.35 -14.62
C TYR A 292 13.26 -7.83 -14.79
N SER A 293 12.32 -6.98 -14.41
CA SER A 293 10.90 -7.20 -14.68
C SER A 293 10.25 -5.91 -15.18
N ARG A 294 9.38 -6.05 -16.19
CA ARG A 294 8.58 -4.97 -16.73
C ARG A 294 7.11 -5.35 -16.66
N MET A 295 6.32 -4.49 -16.04
CA MET A 295 4.88 -4.59 -16.03
C MET A 295 4.28 -3.49 -16.89
N THR A 296 3.27 -3.81 -17.69
CA THR A 296 2.53 -2.85 -18.51
C THR A 296 1.03 -3.03 -18.34
N ASN A 297 0.26 -1.99 -18.61
CA ASN A 297 -1.18 -1.94 -18.37
C ASN A 297 -1.58 -2.19 -16.91
N VAL A 298 -0.72 -1.82 -15.96
CA VAL A 298 -1.05 -1.92 -14.53
C VAL A 298 -2.17 -0.94 -14.21
N SER A 299 -3.12 -1.40 -13.43
CA SER A 299 -4.19 -0.58 -12.88
C SER A 299 -3.98 -0.44 -11.37
N ASP A 300 -4.06 0.77 -10.86
CA ASP A 300 -3.97 1.07 -9.43
C ASP A 300 -5.15 1.95 -9.02
N TRP A 301 -5.57 1.82 -7.77
CA TRP A 301 -6.71 2.51 -7.24
C TRP A 301 -6.38 3.10 -5.87
N GLN A 302 -6.72 4.37 -5.68
CA GLN A 302 -6.54 5.08 -4.42
C GLN A 302 -7.79 5.87 -4.07
N ASN A 303 -8.05 6.05 -2.79
CA ASN A 303 -9.01 7.01 -2.30
C ASN A 303 -8.39 7.88 -1.23
N PHE A 304 -8.75 9.14 -1.21
CA PHE A 304 -8.32 10.10 -0.20
C PHE A 304 -9.36 11.21 -0.03
N TYR A 305 -9.33 11.85 1.12
CA TYR A 305 -10.14 13.04 1.35
C TYR A 305 -9.42 14.26 0.78
N ASN A 306 -10.14 15.04 -0.02
CA ASN A 306 -9.66 16.31 -0.57
C ASN A 306 -10.35 17.47 0.15
N ASP A 307 -9.55 18.27 0.86
CA ASP A 307 -10.06 19.43 1.60
C ASP A 307 -10.60 20.53 0.66
N ASP A 308 -10.06 20.65 -0.56
CA ASP A 308 -10.48 21.70 -1.50
C ASP A 308 -11.91 21.49 -2.03
N THR A 309 -12.30 20.23 -2.19
CA THR A 309 -13.66 19.84 -2.63
C THR A 309 -14.54 19.36 -1.48
N ASN A 310 -13.99 19.31 -0.26
CA ASN A 310 -14.64 18.76 0.93
C ASN A 310 -15.27 17.38 0.69
N SER A 311 -14.60 16.53 -0.07
CA SER A 311 -15.10 15.23 -0.50
C SER A 311 -14.03 14.14 -0.52
N PHE A 312 -14.45 12.88 -0.49
CA PHE A 312 -13.58 11.78 -0.88
C PHE A 312 -13.47 11.73 -2.40
N ILE A 313 -12.24 11.57 -2.86
CA ILE A 313 -11.93 11.34 -4.28
C ILE A 313 -11.49 9.89 -4.45
N TYR A 314 -12.12 9.19 -5.38
CA TYR A 314 -11.77 7.86 -5.83
C TYR A 314 -11.00 7.98 -7.13
N VAL A 315 -9.76 7.55 -7.13
CA VAL A 315 -8.82 7.69 -8.26
C VAL A 315 -8.45 6.34 -8.79
N SER A 316 -8.67 6.14 -10.09
CA SER A 316 -8.16 4.98 -10.82
C SER A 316 -7.08 5.43 -11.81
N MET A 317 -5.91 4.85 -11.69
CA MET A 317 -4.80 5.04 -12.60
C MET A 317 -4.67 3.81 -13.48
N ILE A 318 -4.73 3.99 -14.80
CA ILE A 318 -4.66 2.91 -15.79
C ILE A 318 -3.52 3.15 -16.78
N ASP A 319 -3.22 2.14 -17.59
CA ASP A 319 -2.11 2.14 -18.55
C ASP A 319 -0.75 2.47 -17.87
N MET A 320 -0.62 2.16 -16.59
CA MET A 320 0.63 2.36 -15.86
C MET A 320 1.67 1.31 -16.24
N ASN A 321 2.88 1.75 -16.52
CA ASN A 321 4.01 0.86 -16.75
C ASN A 321 5.01 0.97 -15.61
N LYS A 322 5.48 -0.18 -15.12
CA LYS A 322 6.46 -0.27 -14.05
C LYS A 322 7.67 -1.08 -14.49
N SER A 323 8.84 -0.73 -13.97
CA SER A 323 10.07 -1.51 -14.13
C SER A 323 10.69 -1.79 -12.78
N TYR A 324 11.11 -3.04 -12.60
CA TYR A 324 11.82 -3.55 -11.43
C TYR A 324 13.12 -4.16 -11.89
N TYR A 325 14.24 -3.74 -11.36
CA TYR A 325 15.52 -4.33 -11.65
C TYR A 325 16.48 -4.16 -10.49
N GLY A 326 17.42 -5.06 -10.39
CA GLY A 326 18.37 -5.02 -9.29
C GLY A 326 19.37 -6.16 -9.31
N ALA A 327 20.23 -6.12 -8.31
CA ALA A 327 21.18 -7.17 -8.01
C ALA A 327 21.05 -7.57 -6.53
N GLU A 328 21.21 -8.86 -6.30
CA GLU A 328 21.18 -9.48 -4.97
C GLU A 328 22.46 -10.28 -4.76
N LEU A 329 23.02 -10.16 -3.58
CA LEU A 329 24.18 -10.91 -3.12
C LEU A 329 23.87 -11.61 -1.81
N GLY A 330 24.13 -12.92 -1.76
CA GLY A 330 24.20 -13.68 -0.53
C GLY A 330 25.53 -14.41 -0.46
N ALA A 331 26.32 -14.16 0.56
CA ALA A 331 27.58 -14.87 0.79
C ALA A 331 27.68 -15.33 2.25
N LYS A 332 28.03 -16.59 2.44
CA LYS A 332 28.33 -17.18 3.75
C LYS A 332 29.73 -17.73 3.73
N PHE A 333 30.57 -17.21 4.60
CA PHE A 333 31.95 -17.64 4.81
C PHE A 333 32.04 -18.45 6.10
N LYS A 334 32.40 -19.72 6.00
CA LYS A 334 32.74 -20.57 7.14
C LYS A 334 34.22 -20.34 7.49
N LEU A 335 34.49 -19.38 8.38
CA LEU A 335 35.89 -19.03 8.73
C LEU A 335 36.54 -20.12 9.55
N THR A 336 35.76 -20.77 10.43
CA THR A 336 36.18 -21.92 11.23
C THR A 336 34.99 -22.87 11.38
N SER A 337 35.20 -23.99 12.08
CA SER A 337 34.09 -24.91 12.44
C SER A 337 33.04 -24.32 13.38
N PHE A 338 33.32 -23.17 13.98
CA PHE A 338 32.44 -22.53 14.97
C PHE A 338 32.15 -21.04 14.68
N LEU A 339 32.69 -20.47 13.58
CA LEU A 339 32.53 -19.07 13.23
C LEU A 339 32.17 -18.93 11.75
N ASP A 340 30.97 -18.39 11.53
CA ASP A 340 30.47 -18.03 10.20
C ASP A 340 30.31 -16.51 10.07
N VAL A 341 30.62 -15.97 8.88
CA VAL A 341 30.30 -14.58 8.50
C VAL A 341 29.35 -14.62 7.32
N LYS A 342 28.29 -13.82 7.38
CA LYS A 342 27.27 -13.70 6.33
C LYS A 342 27.24 -12.28 5.81
N LEU A 343 27.20 -12.13 4.50
CA LEU A 343 26.98 -10.88 3.81
C LEU A 343 25.75 -11.04 2.91
N ILE A 344 24.75 -10.21 3.13
CA ILE A 344 23.52 -10.20 2.32
C ILE A 344 23.32 -8.77 1.85
N GLY A 345 22.99 -8.59 0.58
CA GLY A 345 22.76 -7.26 0.05
C GLY A 345 21.82 -7.27 -1.15
N THR A 346 21.03 -6.21 -1.26
CA THR A 346 20.24 -5.90 -2.44
C THR A 346 20.37 -4.42 -2.79
N ILE A 347 20.51 -4.16 -4.08
CA ILE A 347 20.39 -2.83 -4.66
C ILE A 347 19.39 -2.97 -5.79
N SER A 348 18.27 -2.26 -5.68
CA SER A 348 17.18 -2.40 -6.62
C SER A 348 16.61 -1.04 -7.05
N GLU A 349 15.82 -1.06 -8.11
CA GLU A 349 14.97 0.04 -8.55
C GLU A 349 13.56 -0.51 -8.84
N ALA A 350 12.54 0.19 -8.37
CA ALA A 350 11.13 -0.15 -8.56
C ALA A 350 10.39 1.13 -8.90
N LYS A 351 10.17 1.41 -10.20
CA LYS A 351 9.65 2.72 -10.63
C LYS A 351 8.61 2.63 -11.73
N ILE A 352 7.74 3.62 -11.73
CA ILE A 352 6.79 3.91 -12.81
C ILE A 352 7.55 4.55 -13.98
N THR A 353 7.30 4.10 -15.21
CA THR A 353 8.09 4.50 -16.40
C THR A 353 7.35 5.43 -17.35
N ASN A 354 6.05 5.64 -17.17
CA ASN A 354 5.22 6.59 -17.93
C ASN A 354 4.30 7.37 -17.00
N ASN A 355 3.72 8.44 -17.48
CA ASN A 355 2.55 9.06 -16.84
C ASN A 355 1.33 8.18 -17.09
N SER A 356 0.56 7.91 -16.05
CA SER A 356 -0.64 7.06 -16.13
C SER A 356 -1.84 7.88 -16.58
N LYS A 357 -2.77 7.23 -17.25
CA LYS A 357 -4.09 7.80 -17.49
C LYS A 357 -4.87 7.78 -16.18
N LEU A 358 -5.68 8.79 -15.99
CA LEU A 358 -6.43 9.04 -14.79
C LEU A 358 -7.93 9.06 -15.07
N CYS A 359 -8.67 8.37 -14.22
CA CYS A 359 -10.11 8.52 -14.08
C CYS A 359 -10.42 8.71 -12.59
N TYR A 360 -11.22 9.71 -12.24
CA TYR A 360 -11.56 9.94 -10.84
C TYR A 360 -13.03 10.30 -10.66
N MET A 361 -13.54 10.08 -9.46
CA MET A 361 -14.89 10.40 -9.04
C MET A 361 -14.88 11.06 -7.67
N GLU A 362 -15.67 12.11 -7.52
CA GLU A 362 -15.91 12.75 -6.24
C GLU A 362 -17.12 12.13 -5.54
N SER A 363 -16.98 11.83 -4.25
CA SER A 363 -18.06 11.21 -3.45
C SER A 363 -19.25 12.13 -3.22
N THR A 364 -19.08 13.44 -3.45
CA THR A 364 -20.14 14.45 -3.26
C THR A 364 -21.00 14.67 -4.49
N SER A 365 -20.52 14.33 -5.69
CA SER A 365 -21.25 14.56 -6.93
C SER A 365 -21.53 13.29 -7.73
N ALA A 366 -20.80 12.19 -7.44
CA ALA A 366 -20.72 10.99 -8.27
C ALA A 366 -20.39 11.26 -9.76
N THR A 367 -19.88 12.45 -10.04
CA THR A 367 -19.45 12.83 -11.38
C THR A 367 -18.14 12.12 -11.69
N LEU A 368 -18.08 11.48 -12.84
CA LEU A 368 -16.92 10.78 -13.33
C LEU A 368 -16.13 11.72 -14.26
N HIS A 369 -14.85 11.89 -13.97
CA HIS A 369 -13.92 12.73 -14.72
C HIS A 369 -12.83 11.88 -15.38
N GLY A 370 -12.31 12.35 -16.51
CA GLY A 370 -11.19 11.69 -17.20
C GLY A 370 -11.56 10.34 -17.80
N THR A 371 -12.80 10.16 -18.25
CA THR A 371 -13.31 8.85 -18.70
C THR A 371 -12.79 8.41 -20.04
N GLY A 372 -12.28 9.35 -20.88
CA GLY A 372 -11.94 9.08 -22.26
C GLY A 372 -13.14 8.70 -23.13
N GLN A 373 -14.35 9.05 -22.71
CA GLN A 373 -15.55 8.94 -23.56
C GLN A 373 -15.47 9.88 -24.76
N GLU A 374 -16.29 9.63 -25.76
CA GLU A 374 -16.28 10.42 -27.00
C GLU A 374 -16.45 11.91 -26.69
N GLY A 375 -15.41 12.71 -26.97
CA GLY A 375 -15.34 14.14 -26.64
C GLY A 375 -14.63 14.51 -25.34
N GLU A 376 -14.28 13.57 -24.48
CA GLU A 376 -13.44 13.78 -23.31
C GLU A 376 -12.02 13.24 -23.52
N ASN A 377 -11.01 14.03 -23.19
CA ASN A 377 -9.66 13.53 -23.11
C ASN A 377 -9.43 12.86 -21.75
N TYR A 378 -8.63 11.79 -21.74
CA TYR A 378 -8.14 11.27 -20.46
C TYR A 378 -7.33 12.36 -19.75
N ASP A 379 -7.56 12.51 -18.45
CA ASP A 379 -6.62 13.21 -17.62
C ASP A 379 -5.37 12.35 -17.38
N TYR A 380 -4.28 13.00 -17.08
CA TYR A 380 -3.01 12.35 -16.79
C TYR A 380 -2.52 12.71 -15.40
N ILE A 381 -1.85 11.75 -14.80
CA ILE A 381 -1.13 11.94 -13.57
C ILE A 381 0.38 11.89 -13.84
N HIS A 382 1.12 12.90 -13.38
CA HIS A 382 2.57 13.00 -13.52
C HIS A 382 3.27 12.11 -12.50
N ASN A 383 3.13 10.79 -12.66
CA ASN A 383 3.72 9.79 -11.77
C ASN A 383 4.91 9.04 -12.39
N LYS A 384 5.35 9.42 -13.58
CA LYS A 384 6.59 8.89 -14.15
C LYS A 384 7.77 9.17 -13.23
N GLY A 385 8.56 8.12 -12.93
CA GLY A 385 9.70 8.21 -12.02
C GLY A 385 9.37 7.97 -10.55
N MET A 386 8.07 7.93 -10.18
CA MET A 386 7.65 7.56 -8.82
C MET A 386 8.00 6.10 -8.55
N ARG A 387 8.37 5.82 -7.32
CA ARG A 387 8.84 4.51 -6.85
C ARG A 387 7.83 3.85 -5.94
N ASP A 388 7.83 2.55 -5.93
CA ASP A 388 7.06 1.79 -4.95
C ASP A 388 7.52 2.14 -3.54
N SER A 389 6.58 2.21 -2.61
CA SER A 389 6.78 2.72 -1.26
C SER A 389 6.92 1.61 -0.22
N GLY A 390 7.50 1.97 0.94
CA GLY A 390 7.52 1.13 2.13
C GLY A 390 8.60 0.05 2.16
N THR A 391 9.35 -0.15 1.07
CA THR A 391 10.47 -1.10 1.01
C THR A 391 11.76 -0.35 0.72
N PRO A 392 12.85 -0.55 1.46
CA PRO A 392 14.13 0.02 1.13
C PRO A 392 14.65 -0.57 -0.19
N LEU A 393 15.02 0.29 -1.13
CA LEU A 393 15.60 -0.12 -2.43
C LEU A 393 17.09 -0.47 -2.30
N THR A 394 17.69 -0.16 -1.17
CA THR A 394 19.02 -0.61 -0.78
C THR A 394 18.95 -1.20 0.62
N ALA A 395 19.31 -2.46 0.76
CA ALA A 395 19.41 -3.13 2.04
C ALA A 395 20.68 -4.00 2.08
N LEU A 396 21.46 -3.83 3.13
CA LEU A 396 22.70 -4.58 3.35
C LEU A 396 22.67 -5.17 4.76
N SER A 397 23.19 -6.37 4.94
CA SER A 397 23.33 -7.01 6.24
C SER A 397 24.69 -7.72 6.33
N LEU A 398 25.43 -7.42 7.38
CA LEU A 398 26.63 -8.14 7.77
C LEU A 398 26.33 -8.89 9.06
N GLY A 399 26.37 -10.22 9.01
CA GLY A 399 26.09 -11.12 10.13
C GLY A 399 27.34 -11.88 10.56
N VAL A 400 27.50 -12.06 11.87
CA VAL A 400 28.51 -12.93 12.46
C VAL A 400 27.80 -13.91 13.37
N SER A 401 28.05 -15.21 13.16
CA SER A 401 27.46 -16.30 13.93
C SER A 401 28.56 -17.14 14.55
N TYR A 402 28.54 -17.28 15.88
CA TYR A 402 29.44 -18.13 16.66
C TYR A 402 28.66 -19.25 17.33
N HIS A 403 29.12 -20.49 17.20
CA HIS A 403 28.50 -21.67 17.80
C HIS A 403 29.54 -22.67 18.25
N GLN A 404 29.76 -22.77 19.55
CA GLN A 404 30.70 -23.74 20.13
C GLN A 404 30.32 -24.09 21.57
N LYS A 405 30.49 -25.34 21.96
CA LYS A 405 30.31 -25.86 23.33
C LYS A 405 28.95 -25.46 23.96
N GLY A 406 27.88 -25.55 23.13
CA GLY A 406 26.53 -25.20 23.55
C GLY A 406 26.23 -23.70 23.53
N TRP A 407 27.17 -22.81 23.30
CA TRP A 407 26.93 -21.41 23.04
C TRP A 407 26.56 -21.16 21.58
N PHE A 408 25.63 -20.25 21.35
CA PHE A 408 25.32 -19.68 20.04
C PHE A 408 25.10 -18.18 20.19
N ILE A 409 25.79 -17.42 19.38
CA ILE A 409 25.78 -15.96 19.38
C ILE A 409 25.65 -15.49 17.93
N ASP A 410 24.66 -14.68 17.66
CA ASP A 410 24.46 -14.04 16.36
C ASP A 410 24.44 -12.54 16.52
N LEU A 411 25.13 -11.83 15.65
CA LEU A 411 25.13 -10.38 15.56
C LEU A 411 24.94 -9.98 14.11
N ASN A 412 23.93 -9.13 13.81
CA ASN A 412 23.63 -8.67 12.48
C ASN A 412 23.60 -7.14 12.46
N CYS A 413 24.45 -6.54 11.62
CA CYS A 413 24.46 -5.13 11.35
C CYS A 413 23.74 -4.89 10.02
N ASN A 414 22.58 -4.26 10.07
CA ASN A 414 21.72 -4.01 8.92
C ASN A 414 21.80 -2.52 8.53
N TYR A 415 21.85 -2.24 7.24
CA TYR A 415 21.77 -0.89 6.67
C TYR A 415 20.62 -0.81 5.68
N TYR A 416 19.79 0.23 5.78
CA TYR A 416 18.66 0.48 4.91
C TYR A 416 18.74 1.88 4.33
N ASP A 417 18.43 2.02 3.04
CA ASP A 417 18.41 3.32 2.36
C ASP A 417 17.44 3.33 1.17
N ARG A 418 17.25 4.50 0.57
CA ARG A 418 16.34 4.76 -0.55
C ARG A 418 14.91 4.28 -0.27
N ILE A 419 14.37 4.69 0.87
CA ILE A 419 13.00 4.40 1.30
C ILE A 419 12.11 5.52 0.77
N TYR A 420 11.18 5.18 -0.13
CA TYR A 420 10.22 6.13 -0.68
C TYR A 420 8.87 5.98 0.02
N LEU A 421 8.15 7.10 0.15
CA LEU A 421 6.81 7.13 0.73
C LEU A 421 5.76 7.02 -0.37
N SER A 422 4.54 6.58 -0.04
CA SER A 422 3.45 6.60 -1.01
C SER A 422 3.21 8.02 -1.48
N TYR A 423 3.22 8.23 -2.79
CA TYR A 423 2.94 9.54 -3.37
C TYR A 423 1.44 9.82 -3.37
N SER A 424 1.07 11.09 -3.24
CA SER A 424 -0.32 11.53 -3.38
C SER A 424 -0.64 11.84 -4.84
N PRO A 425 -1.62 11.17 -5.44
CA PRO A 425 -2.09 11.50 -6.79
C PRO A 425 -2.58 12.95 -6.90
N ASN A 426 -3.24 13.46 -5.85
CA ASN A 426 -3.86 14.80 -5.81
C ASN A 426 -2.93 15.93 -6.27
N TYR A 427 -1.63 15.80 -5.99
CA TYR A 427 -0.66 16.85 -6.35
C TYR A 427 -0.09 16.69 -7.76
N ARG A 428 -0.50 15.68 -8.50
CA ARG A 428 0.11 15.29 -9.78
C ARG A 428 -0.89 15.24 -10.94
N PHE A 429 -2.13 15.69 -10.74
CA PHE A 429 -3.10 15.91 -11.80
C PHE A 429 -2.76 17.18 -12.57
N ASP A 430 -2.94 17.16 -13.90
CA ASP A 430 -2.70 18.33 -14.73
C ASP A 430 -3.44 19.58 -14.24
N GLU A 431 -4.72 19.43 -13.93
CA GLU A 431 -5.54 20.53 -13.41
C GLU A 431 -5.02 21.07 -12.08
N ASN A 432 -4.71 20.17 -11.13
CA ASN A 432 -4.18 20.56 -9.83
C ASN A 432 -2.78 21.17 -9.93
N ILE A 433 -1.93 20.68 -10.83
CA ILE A 433 -0.62 21.25 -11.09
C ILE A 433 -0.75 22.68 -11.60
N LYS A 434 -1.63 22.95 -12.57
CA LYS A 434 -1.88 24.30 -13.10
C LYS A 434 -2.35 25.25 -12.01
N ARG A 435 -3.39 24.88 -11.28
CA ARG A 435 -3.93 25.68 -10.16
C ARG A 435 -2.87 25.99 -9.10
N ARG A 436 -2.05 25.01 -8.76
CA ARG A 436 -0.97 25.16 -7.79
C ARG A 436 0.18 26.02 -8.30
N ASN A 437 0.48 25.93 -9.59
CA ASN A 437 1.56 26.70 -10.19
C ASN A 437 1.37 28.20 -10.00
N ASP A 438 0.14 28.70 -10.13
CA ASP A 438 -0.17 30.12 -9.94
C ASP A 438 0.13 30.57 -8.51
N VAL A 439 -0.20 29.72 -7.55
CA VAL A 439 0.09 29.93 -6.13
C VAL A 439 1.61 29.89 -5.88
N MET A 440 2.27 28.89 -6.42
CA MET A 440 3.71 28.67 -6.20
C MET A 440 4.58 29.73 -6.90
N LYS A 441 4.12 30.31 -8.01
CA LYS A 441 4.77 31.46 -8.65
C LYS A 441 4.84 32.67 -7.72
N ALA A 442 3.78 32.95 -6.97
CA ALA A 442 3.78 34.04 -6.00
C ALA A 442 4.76 33.84 -4.83
N LEU A 443 5.29 32.63 -4.68
CA LEU A 443 6.31 32.26 -3.68
C LEU A 443 7.72 32.08 -4.27
N ASP A 444 7.94 32.51 -5.51
CA ASP A 444 9.19 32.28 -6.25
C ASP A 444 9.59 30.77 -6.35
N ARG A 445 8.59 29.89 -6.40
CA ARG A 445 8.75 28.43 -6.50
C ARG A 445 7.82 27.83 -7.56
N PRO A 446 7.90 28.26 -8.82
CA PRO A 446 7.01 27.76 -9.85
C PRO A 446 7.16 26.24 -10.03
N ILE A 447 6.05 25.57 -10.37
CA ILE A 447 6.03 24.14 -10.71
C ILE A 447 6.25 23.96 -12.22
N ILE A 448 5.74 24.88 -13.02
CA ILE A 448 5.83 24.87 -14.48
C ILE A 448 6.80 26.00 -14.90
N ASN A 449 7.68 25.69 -15.82
CA ASN A 449 8.55 26.67 -16.45
C ASN A 449 7.72 27.51 -17.44
N ASP A 450 7.68 28.82 -17.25
CA ASP A 450 6.85 29.74 -18.04
C ASP A 450 7.28 29.84 -19.52
N VAL A 451 8.53 29.50 -19.82
CA VAL A 451 9.07 29.59 -21.18
C VAL A 451 8.82 28.28 -21.95
N THR A 452 9.05 27.12 -21.31
CA THR A 452 8.94 25.82 -21.97
C THR A 452 7.58 25.15 -21.77
N GLY A 453 6.80 25.57 -20.79
CA GLY A 453 5.55 24.90 -20.38
C GLY A 453 5.75 23.56 -19.69
N GLU A 454 7.01 23.16 -19.41
CA GLU A 454 7.34 21.88 -18.81
C GLU A 454 7.40 21.98 -17.29
N ILE A 455 7.15 20.84 -16.62
CA ILE A 455 7.31 20.72 -15.16
C ILE A 455 8.79 20.86 -14.81
N ILE A 456 9.08 21.75 -13.88
CA ILE A 456 10.44 22.00 -13.40
C ILE A 456 10.95 20.73 -12.68
N PRO A 457 12.18 20.27 -13.01
CA PRO A 457 12.77 19.11 -12.34
C PRO A 457 12.77 19.27 -10.82
N GLY A 458 12.32 18.23 -10.11
CA GLY A 458 12.22 18.23 -8.64
C GLY A 458 10.92 18.80 -8.05
N ALA A 459 10.12 19.55 -8.83
CA ALA A 459 8.89 20.18 -8.31
C ALA A 459 7.82 19.19 -7.85
N LEU A 460 7.82 17.98 -8.44
CA LEU A 460 6.89 16.89 -8.11
C LEU A 460 7.60 15.67 -7.50
N ASP A 461 8.81 15.84 -6.98
CA ASP A 461 9.57 14.72 -6.40
C ASP A 461 8.79 14.03 -5.29
N GLN A 462 8.93 12.70 -5.27
CA GLN A 462 8.33 11.85 -4.26
C GLN A 462 9.06 12.00 -2.92
N ALA A 463 8.30 12.04 -1.84
CA ALA A 463 8.85 12.11 -0.49
C ALA A 463 9.67 10.87 -0.14
N LYS A 464 10.76 11.08 0.59
CA LYS A 464 11.69 10.04 1.04
C LYS A 464 11.73 9.94 2.56
N GLY A 465 12.00 8.74 3.04
CA GLY A 465 12.32 8.45 4.42
C GLY A 465 13.83 8.40 4.65
N HIS A 466 14.24 8.63 5.89
CA HIS A 466 15.62 8.41 6.31
C HIS A 466 15.88 6.93 6.49
N GLY A 467 16.96 6.44 5.91
CA GLY A 467 17.54 5.13 6.17
C GLY A 467 18.42 5.13 7.42
N GLY A 468 19.26 4.12 7.55
CA GLY A 468 20.25 4.05 8.63
C GLY A 468 20.63 2.63 9.02
N PHE A 469 21.43 2.55 10.05
CA PHE A 469 21.93 1.29 10.61
C PHE A 469 21.04 0.79 11.76
N MET A 470 20.84 -0.53 11.78
CA MET A 470 20.18 -1.26 12.86
C MET A 470 21.05 -2.45 13.24
N LEU A 471 21.30 -2.62 14.53
CA LEU A 471 22.07 -3.73 15.06
C LEU A 471 21.12 -4.67 15.81
N ASP A 472 21.09 -5.93 15.39
CA ASP A 472 20.31 -7.01 16.01
C ASP A 472 21.26 -8.08 16.51
N GLY A 473 20.91 -8.73 17.61
CA GLY A 473 21.74 -9.80 18.15
C GLY A 473 20.96 -10.84 18.93
N SER A 474 21.53 -12.02 19.03
CA SER A 474 21.06 -13.04 19.94
C SER A 474 22.24 -13.70 20.65
N ILE A 475 22.02 -14.10 21.89
CA ILE A 475 22.94 -14.90 22.67
C ILE A 475 22.17 -16.01 23.37
N GLY A 476 22.64 -17.22 23.23
CA GLY A 476 22.01 -18.34 23.88
C GLY A 476 22.99 -19.44 24.24
N ARG A 477 22.50 -20.34 25.11
CA ARG A 477 23.25 -21.50 25.54
C ARG A 477 22.35 -22.71 25.68
N SER A 478 22.80 -23.83 25.14
CA SER A 478 22.22 -25.16 25.37
C SER A 478 23.05 -25.89 26.42
N ILE A 479 22.39 -26.35 27.47
CA ILE A 479 22.97 -27.11 28.59
C ILE A 479 22.38 -28.51 28.52
N TYR A 480 23.25 -29.49 28.37
CA TYR A 480 22.85 -30.91 28.35
C TYR A 480 22.82 -31.42 29.80
N LEU A 481 21.67 -31.95 30.21
CA LEU A 481 21.39 -32.48 31.51
C LEU A 481 21.33 -34.00 31.44
N LYS A 482 21.36 -34.70 32.59
CA LYS A 482 21.28 -36.16 32.65
C LYS A 482 19.99 -36.73 32.03
N HIS A 483 18.89 -35.98 32.10
CA HIS A 483 17.56 -36.38 31.58
C HIS A 483 16.94 -35.25 30.72
N GLY A 484 17.69 -34.71 29.75
CA GLY A 484 17.18 -33.71 28.85
C GLY A 484 18.17 -32.62 28.50
N SER A 485 17.67 -31.56 27.89
CA SER A 485 18.47 -30.38 27.59
C SER A 485 17.71 -29.10 27.87
N LEU A 486 18.38 -28.11 28.41
CA LEU A 486 17.87 -26.77 28.65
C LEU A 486 18.56 -25.80 27.67
N SER A 487 17.76 -25.08 26.88
CA SER A 487 18.25 -24.01 25.99
C SER A 487 17.67 -22.67 26.44
N ILE A 488 18.53 -21.69 26.66
CA ILE A 488 18.16 -20.33 27.01
C ILE A 488 18.68 -19.43 25.90
N ASN A 489 17.82 -18.57 25.33
CA ASN A 489 18.18 -17.63 24.27
C ASN A 489 17.57 -16.26 24.53
N LEU A 490 18.41 -15.23 24.58
CA LEU A 490 18.04 -13.83 24.60
C LEU A 490 18.24 -13.24 23.19
N MET A 491 17.18 -12.75 22.60
CA MET A 491 17.20 -12.02 21.32
C MET A 491 16.95 -10.53 21.59
N VAL A 492 17.74 -9.67 20.99
CA VAL A 492 17.56 -8.21 21.10
C VAL A 492 17.59 -7.61 19.71
N GLN A 493 16.52 -6.93 19.33
CA GLN A 493 16.42 -6.18 18.09
C GLN A 493 16.70 -4.71 18.34
N ASN A 494 17.31 -4.07 17.35
CA ASN A 494 17.66 -2.65 17.38
C ASN A 494 18.43 -2.25 18.65
N ILE A 495 19.54 -2.93 18.92
CA ILE A 495 20.41 -2.69 20.08
C ILE A 495 20.84 -1.21 20.14
N LEU A 496 21.04 -0.56 18.98
CA LEU A 496 21.42 0.85 18.89
C LEU A 496 20.26 1.81 19.22
N ASN A 497 19.04 1.29 19.45
CA ASN A 497 17.83 2.09 19.68
C ASN A 497 17.59 3.17 18.61
N ASN A 498 17.91 2.87 17.35
CA ASN A 498 17.72 3.81 16.25
C ASN A 498 16.23 3.89 15.86
N ARG A 499 15.55 4.94 16.31
CA ARG A 499 14.15 5.22 16.05
C ARG A 499 13.93 6.19 14.88
N ASN A 500 14.99 6.55 14.16
CA ASN A 500 14.92 7.55 13.08
C ASN A 500 14.74 6.90 11.71
N ILE A 501 14.97 5.58 11.59
CA ILE A 501 14.73 4.86 10.35
C ILE A 501 13.24 4.90 10.03
N VAL A 502 12.91 5.40 8.85
CA VAL A 502 11.54 5.44 8.33
C VAL A 502 11.24 4.08 7.69
N THR A 503 10.16 3.45 8.11
CA THR A 503 9.75 2.12 7.62
C THR A 503 8.62 2.20 6.60
N GLY A 504 8.08 3.41 6.35
CA GLY A 504 7.00 3.69 5.42
C GLY A 504 6.35 5.03 5.70
N GLY A 505 5.24 5.27 5.03
CA GLY A 505 4.47 6.50 5.17
C GLY A 505 3.89 6.94 3.83
N TYR A 506 3.30 8.12 3.81
CA TYR A 506 2.63 8.67 2.64
C TYR A 506 2.69 10.19 2.62
N GLU A 507 2.64 10.76 1.43
CA GLU A 507 2.39 12.19 1.24
C GLU A 507 0.93 12.46 1.63
N GLN A 508 0.70 13.51 2.42
CA GLN A 508 -0.65 13.84 2.83
C GLN A 508 -1.42 14.46 1.66
N SER A 509 -2.67 14.05 1.47
CA SER A 509 -3.56 14.65 0.47
C SER A 509 -4.07 16.03 0.89
N ARG A 510 -4.03 16.36 2.17
CA ARG A 510 -4.38 17.68 2.68
C ARG A 510 -3.43 18.71 2.10
N SER A 511 -3.97 19.54 1.24
CA SER A 511 -3.28 20.71 0.73
C SER A 511 -3.59 21.87 1.66
N GLY A 512 -2.60 22.60 2.09
CA GLY A 512 -2.81 23.94 2.64
C GLY A 512 -3.27 24.96 1.57
N TYR A 513 -3.82 24.48 0.47
CA TYR A 513 -4.37 25.25 -0.64
C TYR A 513 -5.82 25.55 -0.43
N THR A 514 -6.22 25.94 0.73
CA THR A 514 -7.50 26.60 0.83
C THR A 514 -7.47 27.84 -0.05
N GLN A 515 -8.60 28.13 -0.63
CA GLN A 515 -8.94 29.18 -1.59
C GLN A 515 -8.46 30.62 -1.25
N SER A 516 -7.87 30.83 -0.12
CA SER A 516 -7.21 32.08 0.19
C SER A 516 -5.81 32.05 -0.42
N ALA A 517 -5.45 33.12 -1.06
CA ALA A 517 -4.13 33.47 -1.61
C ALA A 517 -2.94 33.31 -0.62
N ASN A 518 -3.03 32.50 0.33
CA ASN A 518 -2.24 32.39 1.53
C ASN A 518 -1.40 31.13 1.53
N LEU A 519 -0.56 31.17 1.03
CA LEU A 519 0.55 30.86 0.26
C LEU A 519 1.73 30.32 1.06
N ARG A 520 1.50 29.37 1.95
CA ARG A 520 2.56 28.43 2.29
C ARG A 520 2.58 27.38 1.21
N GLY A 521 3.55 27.49 0.32
CA GLY A 521 3.79 26.48 -0.68
C GLY A 521 3.83 25.11 -0.02
N TYR A 522 2.89 24.25 -0.39
CA TYR A 522 2.95 22.86 0.00
C TYR A 522 4.24 22.26 -0.55
N SER A 523 5.06 21.73 0.33
CA SER A 523 6.19 20.89 -0.06
C SER A 523 5.82 19.46 0.30
N PHE A 524 5.82 18.57 -0.67
CA PHE A 524 5.67 17.14 -0.43
C PHE A 524 6.67 16.62 0.61
N GLU A 525 7.84 17.22 0.68
CA GLU A 525 8.87 16.88 1.65
C GLU A 525 8.54 17.34 3.07
N LYS A 526 7.80 18.43 3.23
CA LYS A 526 7.55 19.05 4.54
C LYS A 526 6.43 18.38 5.34
N ASN A 527 5.45 17.73 4.69
CA ASN A 527 4.26 17.20 5.34
C ASN A 527 3.99 15.70 5.11
N PRO A 528 4.96 14.83 4.79
CA PRO A 528 4.69 13.41 4.70
C PRO A 528 4.42 12.83 6.09
N PHE A 529 3.43 11.97 6.16
CA PHE A 529 3.22 11.13 7.34
C PHE A 529 4.23 9.97 7.28
N LYS A 530 4.98 9.76 8.37
CA LYS A 530 6.06 8.77 8.43
C LYS A 530 5.82 7.75 9.52
N PHE A 531 6.03 6.49 9.20
CA PHE A 531 6.18 5.41 10.17
C PHE A 531 7.65 5.20 10.47
N TYR A 532 7.95 4.87 11.71
CA TYR A 532 9.33 4.73 12.17
C TYR A 532 9.59 3.35 12.76
N ALA A 533 10.83 2.92 12.70
CA ALA A 533 11.27 1.70 13.36
C ALA A 533 11.00 1.74 14.87
N PHE A 534 10.64 0.60 15.41
CA PHE A 534 10.52 0.44 16.85
C PHE A 534 11.89 0.61 17.52
N GLY A 535 11.89 1.08 18.75
CA GLY A 535 13.10 1.11 19.57
C GLY A 535 13.57 -0.29 19.94
N THR A 536 14.59 -0.35 20.78
CA THR A 536 15.11 -1.62 21.29
C THR A 536 14.01 -2.46 21.91
N ASN A 537 13.90 -3.70 21.47
CA ASN A 537 13.01 -4.70 22.04
C ASN A 537 13.75 -6.04 22.16
N GLY A 538 13.30 -6.88 23.07
CA GLY A 538 13.95 -8.16 23.32
C GLY A 538 12.96 -9.25 23.67
N MET A 539 13.39 -10.49 23.43
CA MET A 539 12.65 -11.70 23.77
C MET A 539 13.59 -12.69 24.43
N LEU A 540 13.18 -13.20 25.58
CA LEU A 540 13.84 -14.33 26.25
C LEU A 540 13.05 -15.61 25.96
N ASN A 541 13.73 -16.60 25.37
CA ASN A 541 13.18 -17.92 25.12
C ASN A 541 13.89 -18.96 25.98
N ILE A 542 13.14 -19.76 26.72
CA ILE A 542 13.64 -20.85 27.54
C ILE A 542 12.92 -22.13 27.06
N THR A 543 13.70 -23.10 26.60
CA THR A 543 13.20 -24.39 26.11
C THR A 543 13.83 -25.53 26.89
N TYR A 544 13.00 -26.39 27.47
CA TYR A 544 13.43 -27.65 28.07
C TYR A 544 12.92 -28.80 27.23
N LYS A 545 13.84 -29.70 26.87
CA LYS A 545 13.51 -30.97 26.18
C LYS A 545 13.86 -32.10 27.12
N PHE A 546 12.90 -32.96 27.42
CA PHE A 546 13.03 -34.15 28.26
C PHE A 546 12.97 -35.41 27.40
#